data_dfae6172744c9d3c556885976ad99f5e
#
_entry.id   dfae6172744c9d3c556885976ad99f5e
#
_cell.length_a   1.000
_cell.length_b   1.000
_cell.length_c   1.000
_cell.angle_alpha   90.00
_cell.angle_beta   90.00
_cell.angle_gamma   90.00
#
_symmetry.space_group_name_H-M   'P 1'
#
loop_
_entity.id
_entity.type
_entity.pdbx_description
1 polymer ?
#
loop_
_entity_poly.entity_id
_entity_poly.type
_entity_poly.pdbx_seq_one_letter_code
_entity_poly.pdbx_strand_id
1 'polypeptide(L)'
;VEIEEELEIEDTETDEDEIVEIEEEDDDEIFIVVENMPLFPGCSDEGCTQSNILRHISRNFKYPPMLKDYGIEGRVIATFVVNKKGKASDVQILRGLDKKIDDEVVRVIKSLPVFTPGKQRNKPASVRYTVPIYVQLQ
;
A
#
# COMPACT_ATOMS: atom_id res chain seq x y z
N VAL A 1 28.33 0.32 -37.74
CA VAL A 1 28.26 0.62 -37.90
C VAL A 1 28.21 0.38 -37.56
N GLU A 2 27.98 0.37 -37.57
CA GLU A 2 27.74 0.45 -37.64
C GLU A 2 27.40 0.34 -37.07
N ILE A 3 27.23 0.16 -36.92
CA ILE A 3 26.79 0.24 -36.79
C ILE A 3 26.39 -0.02 -36.16
N GLU A 4 26.17 -0.15 -36.13
CA GLU A 4 25.72 -0.10 -35.97
C GLU A 4 25.27 -0.34 -35.49
N GLU A 5 25.24 -0.46 -35.52
CA GLU A 5 24.70 -0.50 -35.49
C GLU A 5 24.25 -0.84 -34.92
N GLU A 6 24.25 -0.93 -34.81
CA GLU A 6 23.70 -1.05 -34.69
C GLU A 6 23.16 -1.27 -34.04
N LEU A 7 22.92 -1.43 -33.89
CA LEU A 7 22.26 -1.47 -33.69
C LEU A 7 21.78 -1.81 -33.19
N GLU A 8 21.75 -1.84 -33.21
CA GLU A 8 21.13 -1.98 -33.13
C GLU A 8 20.60 -2.41 -32.81
N ILE A 9 20.52 -2.65 -32.99
CA ILE A 9 19.79 -2.91 -33.10
C ILE A 9 19.53 -3.61 -32.66
N GLU A 10 19.61 -3.78 -32.74
CA GLU A 10 19.21 -4.12 -32.71
C GLU A 10 18.81 -4.47 -32.36
N ASP A 11 18.69 -4.69 -32.52
CA ASP A 11 18.07 -4.86 -32.51
C ASP A 11 17.53 -5.17 -32.44
N THR A 12 17.12 -4.96 -32.44
CA THR A 12 16.16 -5.16 -32.56
C THR A 12 15.65 -6.10 -32.94
N GLU A 13 15.14 -6.79 -33.03
CA GLU A 13 14.67 -7.66 -33.31
C GLU A 13 13.74 -8.30 -32.43
N THR A 14 13.43 -8.88 -31.73
CA THR A 14 12.64 -9.40 -30.64
C THR A 14 11.74 -8.39 -30.01
N ASP A 15 11.27 -7.52 -30.74
CA ASP A 15 10.55 -6.38 -30.23
C ASP A 15 9.23 -6.75 -29.62
N GLU A 16 8.66 -7.85 -30.04
CA GLU A 16 7.35 -8.24 -29.54
C GLU A 16 7.38 -8.51 -28.04
N ASP A 17 8.45 -9.12 -27.59
CA ASP A 17 8.58 -9.41 -26.17
C ASP A 17 8.65 -8.13 -25.37
N GLU A 18 9.26 -7.13 -25.94
CA GLU A 18 9.39 -5.87 -25.24
C GLU A 18 8.05 -5.21 -25.02
N ILE A 19 7.13 -5.41 -25.95
CA ILE A 19 5.79 -4.86 -25.79
C ILE A 19 5.12 -5.43 -24.56
N VAL A 20 5.34 -6.71 -24.31
CA VAL A 20 4.78 -7.33 -23.13
C VAL A 20 5.32 -6.68 -21.87
N GLU A 21 6.61 -6.34 -21.88
CA GLU A 21 7.20 -5.70 -20.69
C GLU A 21 6.59 -4.35 -20.43
N ILE A 22 6.26 -3.62 -21.49
CA ILE A 22 5.62 -2.32 -21.31
C ILE A 22 4.30 -2.48 -20.57
N GLU A 23 3.57 -3.53 -20.89
CA GLU A 23 2.31 -3.78 -20.19
C GLU A 23 2.53 -4.01 -18.72
N GLU A 24 3.63 -4.66 -18.36
CA GLU A 24 3.94 -4.89 -16.97
C GLU A 24 4.20 -3.59 -16.25
N GLU A 25 4.82 -2.63 -16.92
CA GLU A 25 5.04 -1.33 -16.30
C GLU A 25 3.73 -0.66 -15.97
N ASP A 26 2.74 -0.78 -16.84
CA ASP A 26 1.43 -0.23 -16.56
C ASP A 26 0.84 -0.85 -15.32
N ASP A 27 1.18 -2.11 -15.05
CA ASP A 27 0.67 -2.80 -13.88
C ASP A 27 1.23 -2.26 -12.58
N ASP A 28 2.31 -1.50 -12.65
CA ASP A 28 2.92 -0.92 -11.46
C ASP A 28 2.32 0.42 -11.08
N GLU A 29 1.40 0.92 -11.88
CA GLU A 29 0.77 2.19 -11.58
C GLU A 29 -0.01 2.10 -10.28
N ILE A 30 0.16 3.11 -9.43
CA ILE A 30 -0.52 3.17 -8.14
C ILE A 30 -1.48 4.36 -8.18
N PHE A 31 -2.75 4.08 -7.93
CA PHE A 31 -3.80 5.09 -7.95
C PHE A 31 -4.12 5.56 -6.55
N ILE A 32 -4.69 6.74 -6.44
CA ILE A 32 -5.25 7.23 -5.18
C ILE A 32 -6.75 6.97 -5.17
N VAL A 33 -7.40 7.12 -6.32
CA VAL A 33 -8.83 6.86 -6.48
C VAL A 33 -9.03 6.07 -7.75
N VAL A 34 -9.85 5.03 -7.68
CA VAL A 34 -10.22 4.21 -8.82
C VAL A 34 -11.73 4.07 -8.87
N GLU A 35 -12.24 3.55 -9.97
CA GLU A 35 -13.68 3.40 -10.16
C GLU A 35 -14.31 2.52 -9.09
N ASN A 36 -13.65 1.42 -8.77
CA ASN A 36 -14.11 0.53 -7.70
C ASN A 36 -13.00 0.46 -6.68
N MET A 37 -13.20 1.12 -5.55
CA MET A 37 -12.19 1.12 -4.49
C MET A 37 -12.08 -0.26 -3.86
N PRO A 38 -10.91 -0.60 -3.30
CA PRO A 38 -10.76 -1.89 -2.60
C PRO A 38 -11.76 -2.00 -1.46
N LEU A 39 -12.14 -3.24 -1.15
CA LEU A 39 -13.11 -3.50 -0.08
C LEU A 39 -12.48 -4.42 0.98
N PHE A 40 -12.61 -4.01 2.22
CA PHE A 40 -12.24 -4.85 3.37
C PHE A 40 -13.17 -6.06 3.40
N PRO A 41 -12.69 -7.24 3.82
CA PRO A 41 -13.56 -8.42 3.86
C PRO A 41 -14.86 -8.13 4.60
N GLY A 42 -15.97 -8.50 3.98
CA GLY A 42 -17.29 -8.30 4.57
C GLY A 42 -17.88 -6.94 4.34
N CYS A 43 -17.16 -6.03 3.70
CA CYS A 43 -17.68 -4.69 3.41
C CYS A 43 -18.14 -4.60 1.96
N SER A 44 -19.14 -3.73 1.74
CA SER A 44 -19.64 -3.49 0.40
C SER A 44 -19.47 -2.04 -0.04
N ASP A 45 -18.87 -1.19 0.79
CA ASP A 45 -18.63 0.19 0.42
C ASP A 45 -17.35 0.70 1.08
N GLU A 46 -16.94 1.90 0.67
CA GLU A 46 -15.68 2.45 1.12
C GLU A 46 -15.74 2.90 2.57
N GLY A 47 -16.88 3.41 3.02
CA GLY A 47 -17.00 3.83 4.42
C GLY A 47 -16.78 2.67 5.37
N CYS A 48 -17.40 1.53 5.08
CA CYS A 48 -17.19 0.33 5.86
C CYS A 48 -15.73 -0.08 5.83
N THR A 49 -15.10 -0.02 4.65
CA THR A 49 -13.71 -0.41 4.50
C THR A 49 -12.80 0.46 5.35
N GLN A 50 -12.97 1.78 5.30
CA GLN A 50 -12.12 2.68 6.07
C GLN A 50 -12.30 2.46 7.57
N SER A 51 -13.54 2.29 8.01
CA SER A 51 -13.81 2.04 9.42
C SER A 51 -13.15 0.76 9.89
N ASN A 52 -13.18 -0.28 9.07
CA ASN A 52 -12.61 -1.56 9.46
C ASN A 52 -11.09 -1.55 9.42
N ILE A 53 -10.48 -0.78 8.53
CA ILE A 53 -9.04 -0.60 8.54
C ILE A 53 -8.61 0.02 9.87
N LEU A 54 -9.26 1.11 10.27
CA LEU A 54 -8.92 1.79 11.52
C LEU A 54 -9.19 0.90 12.73
N ARG A 55 -10.28 0.14 12.69
CA ARG A 55 -10.59 -0.77 13.79
C ARG A 55 -9.56 -1.88 13.91
N HIS A 56 -9.12 -2.44 12.78
CA HIS A 56 -8.10 -3.47 12.80
C HIS A 56 -6.81 -2.94 13.42
N ILE A 57 -6.42 -1.73 13.03
CA ILE A 57 -5.21 -1.12 13.55
C ILE A 57 -5.36 -0.89 15.05
N SER A 58 -6.48 -0.34 15.47
CA SER A 58 -6.73 -0.05 16.89
C SER A 58 -6.71 -1.32 17.74
N ARG A 59 -7.29 -2.40 17.24
CA ARG A 59 -7.39 -3.64 18.01
C ARG A 59 -6.05 -4.36 18.13
N ASN A 60 -5.19 -4.21 17.13
CA ASN A 60 -3.96 -5.00 17.07
C ASN A 60 -2.72 -4.21 17.44
N PHE A 61 -2.84 -2.91 17.61
CA PHE A 61 -1.72 -2.08 18.01
C PHE A 61 -1.39 -2.35 19.47
N LYS A 62 -0.11 -2.60 19.75
CA LYS A 62 0.36 -2.82 21.12
C LYS A 62 1.38 -1.74 21.44
N TYR A 63 1.04 -0.91 22.41
CA TYR A 63 1.95 0.16 22.82
C TYR A 63 3.25 -0.48 23.32
N PRO A 64 4.41 -0.05 22.82
CA PRO A 64 5.68 -0.64 23.26
C PRO A 64 5.88 -0.42 24.77
N PRO A 65 6.04 -1.49 25.55
CA PRO A 65 6.10 -1.34 27.02
C PRO A 65 7.21 -0.42 27.49
N MET A 66 8.33 -0.42 26.81
CA MET A 66 9.48 0.39 27.25
C MET A 66 9.25 1.86 27.08
N LEU A 67 8.22 2.27 26.36
CA LEU A 67 7.92 3.69 26.15
C LEU A 67 6.81 4.19 27.06
N LYS A 68 6.22 3.33 27.88
CA LYS A 68 5.09 3.75 28.72
C LYS A 68 5.45 4.88 29.67
N ASP A 69 6.65 4.84 30.22
CA ASP A 69 7.08 5.85 31.18
C ASP A 69 7.32 7.21 30.56
N TYR A 70 7.50 7.23 29.24
CA TYR A 70 7.74 8.49 28.52
C TYR A 70 6.45 9.19 28.14
N GLY A 71 5.32 8.47 28.18
CA GLY A 71 4.03 9.08 27.88
C GLY A 71 3.91 9.61 26.47
N ILE A 72 4.52 8.93 25.51
CA ILE A 72 4.51 9.40 24.14
C ILE A 72 3.14 9.14 23.53
N GLU A 73 2.46 10.21 23.11
CA GLU A 73 1.15 10.12 22.50
C GLU A 73 1.10 11.09 21.34
N GLY A 74 0.21 10.83 20.40
CA GLY A 74 0.04 11.71 19.27
C GLY A 74 -0.49 10.98 18.07
N ARG A 75 -0.26 11.59 16.91
CA ARG A 75 -0.81 11.08 15.66
C ARG A 75 0.32 10.63 14.74
N VAL A 76 0.19 9.40 14.25
CA VAL A 76 1.07 8.85 13.23
C VAL A 76 0.30 8.87 11.92
N ILE A 77 0.93 9.34 10.87
CA ILE A 77 0.31 9.30 9.54
C ILE A 77 1.08 8.28 8.73
N ALA A 78 0.37 7.26 8.30
CA ALA A 78 0.96 6.15 7.56
C ALA A 78 0.26 6.01 6.21
N THR A 79 0.98 5.46 5.25
CA THR A 79 0.41 5.17 3.95
C THR A 79 0.77 3.74 3.58
N PHE A 80 -0.11 3.11 2.83
CA PHE A 80 0.14 1.76 2.33
C PHE A 80 -0.65 1.57 1.04
N VAL A 81 -0.26 0.55 0.29
CA VAL A 81 -0.89 0.24 -0.98
C VAL A 81 -1.64 -1.07 -0.84
N VAL A 82 -2.91 -1.08 -1.25
CA VAL A 82 -3.64 -2.33 -1.45
C VAL A 82 -3.37 -2.72 -2.90
N ASN A 83 -2.55 -3.75 -3.08
CA ASN A 83 -2.08 -4.10 -4.42
C ASN A 83 -3.14 -4.89 -5.18
N LYS A 84 -2.80 -5.30 -6.39
CA LYS A 84 -3.75 -5.98 -7.28
C LYS A 84 -4.22 -7.30 -6.73
N LYS A 85 -3.52 -7.86 -5.77
CA LYS A 85 -3.92 -9.11 -5.11
C LYS A 85 -4.68 -8.85 -3.83
N GLY A 86 -4.93 -7.59 -3.49
CA GLY A 86 -5.65 -7.23 -2.28
C GLY A 86 -4.81 -7.17 -1.03
N LYS A 87 -3.50 -7.28 -1.14
CA LYS A 87 -2.63 -7.28 0.03
C LYS A 87 -2.10 -5.88 0.33
N ALA A 88 -2.02 -5.55 1.61
CA ALA A 88 -1.39 -4.31 2.05
C ALA A 88 0.12 -4.44 1.83
N SER A 89 0.69 -3.47 1.14
CA SER A 89 2.10 -3.49 0.77
C SER A 89 2.63 -2.06 0.78
N ASP A 90 3.94 -1.91 0.60
CA ASP A 90 4.59 -0.61 0.50
C ASP A 90 4.15 0.33 1.62
N VAL A 91 4.29 -0.15 2.86
CA VAL A 91 3.89 0.61 4.04
C VAL A 91 4.96 1.63 4.36
N GLN A 92 4.55 2.89 4.50
CA GLN A 92 5.47 3.99 4.81
C GLN A 92 4.88 4.86 5.89
N ILE A 93 5.74 5.40 6.74
CA ILE A 93 5.34 6.35 7.78
C ILE A 93 5.65 7.74 7.26
N LEU A 94 4.62 8.54 7.03
CA LEU A 94 4.80 9.91 6.58
C LEU A 94 5.10 10.86 7.73
N ARG A 95 4.51 10.59 8.89
CA ARG A 95 4.75 11.38 10.08
C ARG A 95 4.70 10.44 11.27
N GLY A 96 5.83 10.31 11.97
CA GLY A 96 5.93 9.39 13.08
C GLY A 96 6.05 10.10 14.42
N LEU A 97 6.09 9.29 15.48
CA LEU A 97 6.27 9.76 16.84
C LEU A 97 7.57 9.25 17.43
N ASP A 98 7.80 7.97 17.35
CA ASP A 98 8.97 7.30 17.87
C ASP A 98 9.19 6.05 17.03
N LYS A 99 10.46 5.68 16.88
CA LYS A 99 10.76 4.56 15.99
C LYS A 99 10.04 3.29 16.40
N LYS A 100 9.96 3.00 17.70
CA LYS A 100 9.31 1.77 18.15
C LYS A 100 7.80 1.82 17.92
N ILE A 101 7.19 2.96 18.10
CA ILE A 101 5.77 3.14 17.80
C ILE A 101 5.55 3.01 16.31
N ASP A 102 6.40 3.65 15.51
CA ASP A 102 6.27 3.60 14.06
C ASP A 102 6.42 2.19 13.55
N ASP A 103 7.39 1.43 14.08
CA ASP A 103 7.58 0.03 13.69
C ASP A 103 6.34 -0.80 14.01
N GLU A 104 5.72 -0.52 15.15
CA GLU A 104 4.51 -1.26 15.53
C GLU A 104 3.36 -0.93 14.57
N VAL A 105 3.23 0.32 14.18
CA VAL A 105 2.22 0.71 13.20
C VAL A 105 2.43 -0.03 11.90
N VAL A 106 3.66 -0.11 11.43
CA VAL A 106 3.97 -0.84 10.20
C VAL A 106 3.58 -2.30 10.34
N ARG A 107 3.93 -2.92 11.47
CA ARG A 107 3.59 -4.33 11.71
C ARG A 107 2.09 -4.56 11.63
N VAL A 108 1.31 -3.68 12.26
CA VAL A 108 -0.13 -3.86 12.32
C VAL A 108 -0.75 -3.67 10.93
N ILE A 109 -0.26 -2.70 10.16
CA ILE A 109 -0.78 -2.49 8.81
C ILE A 109 -0.48 -3.71 7.94
N LYS A 110 0.71 -4.28 8.08
CA LYS A 110 1.07 -5.46 7.29
C LYS A 110 0.21 -6.67 7.66
N SER A 111 -0.42 -6.65 8.82
CA SER A 111 -1.26 -7.76 9.26
C SER A 111 -2.71 -7.62 8.78
N LEU A 112 -3.03 -6.58 8.02
CA LEU A 112 -4.38 -6.43 7.48
C LEU A 112 -4.76 -7.65 6.64
N PRO A 113 -6.04 -8.04 6.66
CA PRO A 113 -6.47 -9.16 5.84
C PRO A 113 -6.43 -8.82 4.36
N VAL A 114 -6.62 -9.82 3.52
CA VAL A 114 -6.63 -9.62 2.08
C VAL A 114 -7.94 -8.95 1.69
N PHE A 115 -7.84 -7.84 0.95
CA PHE A 115 -8.98 -7.07 0.47
C PHE A 115 -9.45 -7.60 -0.87
N THR A 116 -10.70 -7.28 -1.23
CA THR A 116 -11.09 -7.34 -2.62
C THR A 116 -10.35 -6.19 -3.31
N PRO A 117 -9.54 -6.47 -4.34
CA PRO A 117 -8.73 -5.40 -4.95
C PRO A 117 -9.59 -4.35 -5.61
N GLY A 118 -9.07 -3.14 -5.67
CA GLY A 118 -9.70 -2.10 -6.45
C GLY A 118 -9.65 -2.40 -7.93
N LYS A 119 -10.49 -1.70 -8.69
CA LYS A 119 -10.54 -1.92 -10.14
C LYS A 119 -10.65 -0.60 -10.86
N GLN A 120 -9.93 -0.52 -11.96
CA GLN A 120 -9.99 0.60 -12.89
C GLN A 120 -10.17 0.01 -14.27
N ARG A 121 -11.25 0.40 -14.96
CA ARG A 121 -11.56 -0.13 -16.29
C ARG A 121 -11.64 -1.65 -16.29
N ASN A 122 -12.29 -2.18 -15.23
CA ASN A 122 -12.50 -3.63 -15.06
C ASN A 122 -11.22 -4.42 -14.84
N LYS A 123 -10.10 -3.76 -14.56
CA LYS A 123 -8.84 -4.45 -14.26
C LYS A 123 -8.44 -4.17 -12.82
N PRO A 124 -7.87 -5.15 -12.14
CA PRO A 124 -7.37 -4.90 -10.79
C PRO A 124 -6.36 -3.76 -10.81
N ALA A 125 -6.41 -2.94 -9.78
CA ALA A 125 -5.55 -1.77 -9.68
C ALA A 125 -5.01 -1.65 -8.27
N SER A 126 -3.79 -1.16 -8.16
CA SER A 126 -3.19 -0.87 -6.86
C SER A 126 -3.63 0.50 -6.41
N VAL A 127 -4.03 0.61 -5.15
CA VAL A 127 -4.56 1.87 -4.60
C VAL A 127 -3.83 2.20 -3.32
N ARG A 128 -3.40 3.46 -3.20
CA ARG A 128 -2.70 3.93 -2.01
C ARG A 128 -3.69 4.56 -1.05
N TYR A 129 -3.59 4.13 0.20
CA TYR A 129 -4.35 4.71 1.30
C TYR A 129 -3.43 5.46 2.23
N THR A 130 -3.94 6.56 2.79
CA THR A 130 -3.24 7.30 3.84
C THR A 130 -4.17 7.32 5.05
N VAL A 131 -3.65 6.88 6.19
CA VAL A 131 -4.47 6.76 7.39
C VAL A 131 -3.81 7.48 8.56
N PRO A 132 -4.60 8.21 9.36
CA PRO A 132 -4.11 8.79 10.61
C PRO A 132 -4.37 7.78 11.73
N ILE A 133 -3.36 7.59 12.57
CA ILE A 133 -3.46 6.66 13.69
C ILE A 133 -3.18 7.44 14.96
N TYR A 134 -4.15 7.47 15.86
CA TYR A 134 -4.02 8.20 17.10
C TYR A 134 -3.50 7.25 18.17
N VAL A 135 -2.29 7.49 18.63
CA VAL A 135 -1.61 6.64 19.60
C VAL A 135 -1.85 7.23 20.98
N GLN A 136 -2.44 6.44 21.85
CA GLN A 136 -2.73 6.87 23.21
C GLN A 136 -2.29 5.78 24.18
N LEU A 137 -1.79 6.24 25.31
CA LEU A 137 -1.40 5.36 26.39
C LEU A 137 -2.65 5.04 27.22
N GLN A 138 -2.81 3.76 27.55
CA GLN A 138 -3.97 3.34 28.34
C GLN A 138 -3.56 2.84 29.70
#